data_c5960c1a4902adf13116a4f80bd9cc36
#
_entry.id   c5960c1a4902adf13116a4f80bd9cc36
#
_cell.length_a   1.000
_cell.length_b   1.000
_cell.length_c   1.000
_cell.angle_alpha   90.00
_cell.angle_beta   90.00
_cell.angle_gamma   90.00
#
_symmetry.space_group_name_H-M   'P 1'
#
loop_
_entity.id
_entity.type
_entity.pdbx_description
1 polymer ?
#
loop_
_entity_poly.entity_id
_entity_poly.type
_entity_poly.pdbx_seq_one_letter_code
_entity_poly.pdbx_strand_id
1 'polypeptide(L)'
;MKYVITGGAGFIGSNLVDELVSQSHEVHVIDNFISGKKENCNKDAKYHEIDIADEANLSIIENVLDKCDTVFHCAALARVQPSILNPIKYELNNTIGIMNMLKCSVDMDVRRFVYSASSSAYGSTKKLPSKESDKPNPISPYANQKYYGELCCKMFSKVYSIETVSLRYFNVYGERQNLGGAYATVVGIFLNQLINKKPLSINGDGNQRRDFTYV
;
A
#
# COMPACT_ATOMS: atom_id res chain seq x y z
N MET A 1 -7.27 -20.09 -7.11
CA MET A 1 -5.88 -19.72 -6.81
C MET A 1 -5.83 -19.21 -5.38
N LYS A 2 -4.67 -19.31 -4.71
CA LYS A 2 -4.45 -18.72 -3.39
C LYS A 2 -3.69 -17.42 -3.55
N TYR A 3 -4.24 -16.35 -2.94
CA TYR A 3 -3.64 -15.02 -2.91
C TYR A 3 -3.36 -14.59 -1.47
N VAL A 4 -2.25 -13.88 -1.28
CA VAL A 4 -1.92 -13.27 0.01
C VAL A 4 -1.87 -11.76 -0.15
N ILE A 5 -2.63 -11.03 0.68
CA ILE A 5 -2.69 -9.58 0.69
C ILE A 5 -2.11 -9.06 2.00
N THR A 6 -1.01 -8.32 1.96
CA THR A 6 -0.55 -7.61 3.15
C THR A 6 -1.26 -6.27 3.26
N GLY A 7 -1.63 -5.87 4.49
CA GLY A 7 -2.42 -4.65 4.69
C GLY A 7 -3.88 -4.77 4.24
N GLY A 8 -4.43 -6.00 4.23
CA GLY A 8 -5.77 -6.28 3.72
C GLY A 8 -6.92 -5.85 4.64
N ALA A 9 -6.63 -5.35 5.85
CA ALA A 9 -7.61 -4.67 6.70
C ALA A 9 -7.61 -3.14 6.51
N GLY A 10 -6.72 -2.62 5.66
CA GLY A 10 -6.64 -1.21 5.28
C GLY A 10 -7.62 -0.82 4.18
N PHE A 11 -7.58 0.46 3.76
CA PHE A 11 -8.48 1.02 2.74
C PHE A 11 -8.37 0.28 1.40
N ILE A 12 -7.21 0.29 0.76
CA ILE A 12 -7.04 -0.31 -0.57
C ILE A 12 -7.08 -1.84 -0.48
N GLY A 13 -6.35 -2.41 0.48
CA GLY A 13 -6.23 -3.86 0.62
C GLY A 13 -7.58 -4.55 0.88
N SER A 14 -8.46 -3.96 1.68
CA SER A 14 -9.77 -4.57 1.98
C SER A 14 -10.72 -4.59 0.79
N ASN A 15 -10.67 -3.59 -0.09
CA ASN A 15 -11.44 -3.60 -1.34
C ASN A 15 -10.91 -4.70 -2.29
N LEU A 16 -9.58 -4.85 -2.37
CA LEU A 16 -8.98 -5.94 -3.15
C LEU A 16 -9.32 -7.32 -2.58
N VAL A 17 -9.35 -7.47 -1.24
CA VAL A 17 -9.79 -8.72 -0.59
C VAL A 17 -11.20 -9.08 -1.00
N ASP A 18 -12.14 -8.12 -0.95
CA ASP A 18 -13.54 -8.37 -1.34
C ASP A 18 -13.66 -8.80 -2.80
N GLU A 19 -12.94 -8.14 -3.69
CA GLU A 19 -12.96 -8.46 -5.12
C GLU A 19 -12.44 -9.88 -5.37
N LEU A 20 -11.31 -10.27 -4.77
CA LEU A 20 -10.74 -11.61 -4.95
C LEU A 20 -11.61 -12.70 -4.32
N VAL A 21 -12.23 -12.45 -3.17
CA VAL A 21 -13.18 -13.36 -2.54
C VAL A 21 -14.42 -13.53 -3.42
N SER A 22 -14.95 -12.44 -3.99
CA SER A 22 -16.11 -12.48 -4.89
C SER A 22 -15.88 -13.35 -6.13
N GLN A 23 -14.62 -13.42 -6.59
CA GLN A 23 -14.15 -14.27 -7.68
C GLN A 23 -13.86 -15.72 -7.24
N SER A 24 -14.24 -16.11 -6.02
CA SER A 24 -14.06 -17.45 -5.47
C SER A 24 -12.60 -17.88 -5.34
N HIS A 25 -11.71 -16.94 -5.04
CA HIS A 25 -10.32 -17.23 -4.73
C HIS A 25 -10.11 -17.51 -3.25
N GLU A 26 -9.11 -18.32 -2.92
CA GLU A 26 -8.65 -18.47 -1.53
C GLU A 26 -7.80 -17.24 -1.18
N VAL A 27 -8.25 -16.46 -0.20
CA VAL A 27 -7.64 -15.20 0.17
C VAL A 27 -7.14 -15.25 1.61
N HIS A 28 -5.84 -15.03 1.79
CA HIS A 28 -5.23 -14.83 3.09
C HIS A 28 -4.75 -13.39 3.23
N VAL A 29 -4.91 -12.83 4.42
CA VAL A 29 -4.51 -11.47 4.75
C VAL A 29 -3.49 -11.48 5.85
N ILE A 30 -2.40 -10.74 5.68
CA ILE A 30 -1.42 -10.41 6.73
C ILE A 30 -1.58 -8.94 7.08
N ASP A 31 -1.95 -8.63 8.32
CA ASP A 31 -2.12 -7.25 8.80
C ASP A 31 -1.82 -7.20 10.30
N ASN A 32 -1.10 -6.19 10.78
CA ASN A 32 -0.84 -5.98 12.20
C ASN A 32 -1.86 -5.05 12.88
N PHE A 33 -2.88 -4.63 12.14
CA PHE A 33 -3.96 -3.73 12.57
C PHE A 33 -3.53 -2.38 13.16
N ILE A 34 -2.28 -1.94 12.93
CA ILE A 34 -1.84 -0.59 13.35
C ILE A 34 -2.68 0.50 12.66
N SER A 35 -3.03 0.30 11.39
CA SER A 35 -3.89 1.21 10.62
C SER A 35 -5.09 0.51 9.99
N GLY A 36 -5.04 -0.80 9.87
CA GLY A 36 -6.14 -1.65 9.45
C GLY A 36 -7.24 -1.70 10.50
N LYS A 37 -8.48 -1.95 10.05
CA LYS A 37 -9.64 -2.00 10.92
C LYS A 37 -10.33 -3.34 10.84
N LYS A 38 -10.71 -3.91 11.98
CA LYS A 38 -11.44 -5.20 12.03
C LYS A 38 -12.79 -5.13 11.31
N GLU A 39 -13.42 -3.97 11.28
CA GLU A 39 -14.67 -3.72 10.54
C GLU A 39 -14.55 -3.84 9.01
N ASN A 40 -13.33 -3.75 8.47
CA ASN A 40 -13.05 -3.93 7.05
C ASN A 40 -12.78 -5.39 6.67
N CYS A 41 -12.74 -6.31 7.65
CA CYS A 41 -12.39 -7.70 7.39
C CYS A 41 -13.53 -8.44 6.68
N ASN A 42 -13.22 -9.09 5.56
CA ASN A 42 -14.14 -9.98 4.88
C ASN A 42 -14.21 -11.33 5.63
N LYS A 43 -15.42 -11.81 5.93
CA LYS A 43 -15.65 -13.04 6.69
C LYS A 43 -15.17 -14.32 5.98
N ASP A 44 -15.07 -14.27 4.67
CA ASP A 44 -14.69 -15.40 3.82
C ASP A 44 -13.18 -15.43 3.48
N ALA A 45 -12.41 -14.44 3.99
CA ALA A 45 -10.95 -14.42 3.91
C ALA A 45 -10.33 -14.83 5.26
N LYS A 46 -9.12 -15.38 5.22
CA LYS A 46 -8.36 -15.77 6.43
C LYS A 46 -7.40 -14.68 6.86
N TYR A 47 -7.55 -14.16 8.08
CA TYR A 47 -6.71 -13.09 8.61
C TYR A 47 -5.64 -13.62 9.56
N HIS A 48 -4.43 -13.14 9.38
CA HIS A 48 -3.25 -13.43 10.21
C HIS A 48 -2.75 -12.09 10.78
N GLU A 49 -2.86 -11.93 12.10
CA GLU A 49 -2.39 -10.73 12.80
C GLU A 49 -0.88 -10.84 12.99
N ILE A 50 -0.12 -10.32 12.02
CA ILE A 50 1.33 -10.47 11.93
C ILE A 50 1.94 -9.12 11.54
N ASP A 51 3.02 -8.72 12.24
CA ASP A 51 3.87 -7.61 11.81
C ASP A 51 4.94 -8.13 10.84
N ILE A 52 4.89 -7.67 9.59
CA ILE A 52 5.84 -8.06 8.54
C ILE A 52 7.24 -7.47 8.71
N ALA A 53 7.39 -6.45 9.57
CA ALA A 53 8.68 -5.83 9.87
C ALA A 53 9.45 -6.58 10.99
N ASP A 54 8.81 -7.49 11.70
CA ASP A 54 9.42 -8.29 12.76
C ASP A 54 10.01 -9.58 12.19
N GLU A 55 11.33 -9.74 12.27
CA GLU A 55 12.06 -10.90 11.79
C GLU A 55 11.64 -12.20 12.51
N ALA A 56 11.14 -12.11 13.74
CA ALA A 56 10.65 -13.27 14.47
C ALA A 56 9.42 -13.92 13.79
N ASN A 57 8.75 -13.18 12.91
CA ASN A 57 7.55 -13.65 12.20
C ASN A 57 7.86 -14.30 10.83
N LEU A 58 9.11 -14.35 10.37
CA LEU A 58 9.43 -14.82 9.02
C LEU A 58 8.90 -16.23 8.76
N SER A 59 9.14 -17.18 9.67
CA SER A 59 8.65 -18.57 9.52
C SER A 59 7.12 -18.66 9.49
N ILE A 60 6.42 -17.77 10.20
CA ILE A 60 4.96 -17.72 10.19
C ILE A 60 4.47 -17.16 8.85
N ILE A 61 5.14 -16.12 8.32
CA ILE A 61 4.85 -15.53 7.01
C ILE A 61 5.04 -16.59 5.91
N GLU A 62 6.14 -17.34 5.93
CA GLU A 62 6.39 -18.45 5.00
C GLU A 62 5.27 -19.48 5.01
N ASN A 63 4.80 -19.90 6.20
CA ASN A 63 3.67 -20.83 6.30
C ASN A 63 2.38 -20.25 5.68
N VAL A 64 2.14 -18.95 5.83
CA VAL A 64 0.99 -18.27 5.18
C VAL A 64 1.16 -18.24 3.66
N LEU A 65 2.39 -18.13 3.17
CA LEU A 65 2.71 -18.11 1.74
C LEU A 65 2.73 -19.49 1.08
N ASP A 66 2.65 -20.59 1.82
CA ASP A 66 2.63 -21.95 1.23
C ASP A 66 1.57 -22.05 0.12
N LYS A 67 1.98 -22.48 -1.08
CA LYS A 67 1.15 -22.57 -2.29
C LYS A 67 0.48 -21.25 -2.72
N CYS A 68 1.03 -20.11 -2.34
CA CYS A 68 0.56 -18.81 -2.77
C CYS A 68 0.96 -18.56 -4.23
N ASP A 69 0.00 -18.20 -5.09
CA ASP A 69 0.28 -17.79 -6.46
C ASP A 69 0.82 -16.37 -6.54
N THR A 70 0.15 -15.44 -5.90
CA THR A 70 0.50 -14.00 -5.98
C THR A 70 0.37 -13.33 -4.62
N VAL A 71 1.37 -12.53 -4.27
CA VAL A 71 1.33 -11.61 -3.13
C VAL A 71 0.96 -10.21 -3.64
N PHE A 72 -0.05 -9.60 -3.03
CA PHE A 72 -0.37 -8.19 -3.18
C PHE A 72 0.10 -7.42 -1.94
N HIS A 73 1.16 -6.65 -2.08
CA HIS A 73 1.77 -5.95 -0.96
C HIS A 73 1.22 -4.54 -0.83
N CYS A 74 0.16 -4.38 0.01
CA CYS A 74 -0.46 -3.10 0.33
C CYS A 74 -0.06 -2.56 1.71
N ALA A 75 0.54 -3.39 2.57
CA ALA A 75 0.95 -2.98 3.91
C ALA A 75 2.01 -1.86 3.84
N ALA A 76 1.70 -0.75 4.45
CA ALA A 76 2.64 0.36 4.64
C ALA A 76 2.05 1.38 5.62
N LEU A 77 2.91 2.08 6.33
CA LEU A 77 2.53 3.35 6.93
C LEU A 77 2.48 4.38 5.81
N ALA A 78 1.27 4.90 5.53
CA ALA A 78 1.02 5.86 4.46
C ALA A 78 1.10 7.31 4.98
N ARG A 79 1.20 8.27 4.06
CA ARG A 79 1.18 9.71 4.29
C ARG A 79 2.55 10.36 4.46
N VAL A 80 2.71 11.48 3.77
CA VAL A 80 3.97 12.23 3.73
C VAL A 80 4.25 12.91 5.08
N GLN A 81 3.31 13.68 5.61
CA GLN A 81 3.55 14.48 6.83
C GLN A 81 3.89 13.62 8.06
N PRO A 82 3.17 12.54 8.39
CA PRO A 82 3.57 11.67 9.48
C PRO A 82 4.94 11.02 9.28
N SER A 83 5.37 10.76 8.03
CA SER A 83 6.71 10.22 7.76
C SER A 83 7.83 11.21 8.06
N ILE A 84 7.55 12.50 7.91
CA ILE A 84 8.52 13.57 8.28
C ILE A 84 8.64 13.67 9.80
N LEU A 85 7.52 13.52 10.52
CA LEU A 85 7.51 13.59 11.98
C LEU A 85 8.11 12.33 12.65
N ASN A 86 7.97 11.16 12.04
CA ASN A 86 8.39 9.87 12.59
C ASN A 86 9.14 9.04 11.56
N PRO A 87 10.26 9.52 10.99
CA PRO A 87 10.92 8.87 9.86
C PRO A 87 11.43 7.46 10.18
N ILE A 88 11.94 7.22 11.37
CA ILE A 88 12.45 5.90 11.79
C ILE A 88 11.33 4.87 11.83
N LYS A 89 10.17 5.20 12.44
CA LYS A 89 9.02 4.29 12.48
C LYS A 89 8.56 3.92 11.07
N TYR A 90 8.53 4.90 10.16
CA TYR A 90 8.15 4.69 8.78
C TYR A 90 9.18 3.83 8.03
N GLU A 91 10.47 4.05 8.29
CA GLU A 91 11.56 3.25 7.70
C GLU A 91 11.42 1.78 8.08
N LEU A 92 11.33 1.46 9.35
CA LEU A 92 11.18 0.08 9.82
C LEU A 92 9.97 -0.63 9.17
N ASN A 93 8.82 0.01 9.15
CA ASN A 93 7.61 -0.61 8.60
C ASN A 93 7.66 -0.75 7.07
N ASN A 94 8.10 0.30 6.36
CA ASN A 94 7.95 0.36 4.92
C ASN A 94 9.12 -0.29 4.16
N THR A 95 10.33 -0.31 4.73
CA THR A 95 11.52 -0.86 4.05
C THR A 95 11.86 -2.27 4.52
N ILE A 96 11.87 -2.53 5.83
CA ILE A 96 12.10 -3.88 6.34
C ILE A 96 10.91 -4.78 5.97
N GLY A 97 9.68 -4.31 6.15
CA GLY A 97 8.49 -5.09 5.82
C GLY A 97 8.45 -5.59 4.37
N ILE A 98 8.75 -4.73 3.38
CA ILE A 98 8.79 -5.19 1.98
C ILE A 98 9.96 -6.15 1.73
N MET A 99 11.13 -5.94 2.35
CA MET A 99 12.28 -6.82 2.19
C MET A 99 11.97 -8.22 2.71
N ASN A 100 11.38 -8.32 3.90
CA ASN A 100 10.94 -9.58 4.49
C ASN A 100 9.91 -10.29 3.60
N MET A 101 8.90 -9.57 3.13
CA MET A 101 7.87 -10.15 2.26
C MET A 101 8.42 -10.64 0.93
N LEU A 102 9.34 -9.91 0.30
CA LEU A 102 10.01 -10.34 -0.93
C LEU A 102 10.87 -11.59 -0.68
N LYS A 103 11.62 -11.61 0.43
CA LYS A 103 12.47 -12.78 0.77
C LYS A 103 11.62 -14.02 1.02
N CYS A 104 10.60 -13.95 1.87
CA CYS A 104 9.69 -15.07 2.10
C CYS A 104 8.96 -15.49 0.81
N SER A 105 8.60 -14.54 -0.07
CA SER A 105 7.97 -14.88 -1.35
C SER A 105 8.89 -15.70 -2.27
N VAL A 106 10.18 -15.39 -2.27
CA VAL A 106 11.18 -16.19 -3.02
C VAL A 106 11.35 -17.57 -2.38
N ASP A 107 11.49 -17.66 -1.07
CA ASP A 107 11.69 -18.91 -0.34
C ASP A 107 10.51 -19.87 -0.48
N MET A 108 9.31 -19.34 -0.70
CA MET A 108 8.07 -20.10 -0.89
C MET A 108 7.64 -20.22 -2.36
N ASP A 109 8.53 -19.96 -3.32
CA ASP A 109 8.30 -20.08 -4.76
C ASP A 109 7.03 -19.32 -5.24
N VAL A 110 6.72 -18.18 -4.62
CA VAL A 110 5.62 -17.32 -5.07
C VAL A 110 5.88 -16.85 -6.49
N ARG A 111 4.95 -17.09 -7.40
CA ARG A 111 5.10 -16.75 -8.81
C ARG A 111 5.19 -15.23 -9.03
N ARG A 112 4.34 -14.44 -8.36
CA ARG A 112 4.25 -12.99 -8.61
C ARG A 112 4.11 -12.17 -7.34
N PHE A 113 4.80 -11.04 -7.32
CA PHE A 113 4.71 -10.03 -6.26
C PHE A 113 4.25 -8.69 -6.83
N VAL A 114 3.07 -8.22 -6.44
CA VAL A 114 2.49 -6.95 -6.86
C VAL A 114 2.66 -5.93 -5.74
N TYR A 115 3.45 -4.91 -5.99
CA TYR A 115 3.78 -3.87 -5.01
C TYR A 115 2.94 -2.62 -5.19
N SER A 116 2.24 -2.20 -4.14
CA SER A 116 1.55 -0.90 -4.06
C SER A 116 2.57 0.22 -3.87
N ALA A 117 3.14 0.69 -4.97
CA ALA A 117 4.04 1.84 -5.02
C ALA A 117 3.25 3.17 -4.90
N SER A 118 3.84 4.29 -5.25
CA SER A 118 3.20 5.59 -5.07
C SER A 118 3.68 6.60 -6.11
N SER A 119 2.76 7.43 -6.60
CA SER A 119 3.10 8.62 -7.39
C SER A 119 4.00 9.61 -6.68
N SER A 120 4.09 9.55 -5.35
CA SER A 120 5.05 10.35 -4.57
C SER A 120 6.52 10.15 -4.97
N ALA A 121 6.84 9.00 -5.60
CA ALA A 121 8.16 8.73 -6.14
C ALA A 121 8.59 9.74 -7.21
N TYR A 122 7.65 10.34 -7.97
CA TYR A 122 7.96 11.37 -8.97
C TYR A 122 8.45 12.68 -8.34
N GLY A 123 8.07 12.96 -7.09
CA GLY A 123 8.40 14.23 -6.41
C GLY A 123 7.77 15.44 -7.09
N SER A 124 8.49 16.57 -7.05
CA SER A 124 8.09 17.79 -7.75
C SER A 124 8.56 17.75 -9.20
N THR A 125 7.69 17.35 -10.12
CA THR A 125 7.96 17.40 -11.56
C THR A 125 7.29 18.61 -12.19
N LYS A 126 7.99 19.26 -13.16
CA LYS A 126 7.42 20.33 -14.01
C LYS A 126 6.79 19.77 -15.27
N LYS A 127 7.11 18.52 -15.62
CA LYS A 127 6.63 17.85 -16.84
C LYS A 127 5.39 17.01 -16.51
N LEU A 128 4.27 17.33 -17.13
CA LEU A 128 3.00 16.63 -16.98
C LEU A 128 2.45 16.24 -18.35
N PRO A 129 1.74 15.10 -18.48
CA PRO A 129 1.54 14.09 -17.46
C PRO A 129 2.83 13.32 -17.14
N SER A 130 2.94 12.81 -15.90
CA SER A 130 4.05 11.93 -15.51
C SER A 130 3.99 10.60 -16.26
N LYS A 131 5.15 10.07 -16.63
CA LYS A 131 5.31 8.77 -17.31
C LYS A 131 6.14 7.82 -16.46
N GLU A 132 5.96 6.53 -16.65
CA GLU A 132 6.72 5.50 -15.91
C GLU A 132 8.24 5.61 -16.18
N SER A 133 8.63 6.14 -17.35
CA SER A 133 10.03 6.39 -17.73
C SER A 133 10.63 7.65 -17.09
N ASP A 134 9.83 8.51 -16.46
CA ASP A 134 10.35 9.72 -15.82
C ASP A 134 11.19 9.34 -14.60
N LYS A 135 12.34 10.01 -14.46
CA LYS A 135 13.28 9.75 -13.36
C LYS A 135 12.62 10.10 -12.03
N PRO A 136 12.55 9.13 -11.09
CA PRO A 136 12.06 9.42 -9.74
C PRO A 136 12.91 10.47 -9.03
N ASN A 137 12.24 11.34 -8.25
CA ASN A 137 12.87 12.37 -7.45
C ASN A 137 12.11 12.53 -6.11
N PRO A 138 12.14 11.52 -5.23
CA PRO A 138 11.39 11.54 -3.97
C PRO A 138 11.86 12.67 -3.06
N ILE A 139 10.92 13.41 -2.46
CA ILE A 139 11.17 14.60 -1.62
C ILE A 139 10.67 14.45 -0.18
N SER A 140 10.38 13.24 0.25
CA SER A 140 9.97 12.94 1.63
C SER A 140 10.41 11.53 2.03
N PRO A 141 10.50 11.21 3.35
CA PRO A 141 10.81 9.86 3.80
C PRO A 141 9.87 8.81 3.19
N TYR A 142 8.55 9.04 3.26
CA TYR A 142 7.55 8.15 2.65
C TYR A 142 7.78 7.94 1.14
N ALA A 143 8.03 9.01 0.40
CA ALA A 143 8.28 8.91 -1.05
C ALA A 143 9.53 8.09 -1.35
N ASN A 144 10.60 8.31 -0.56
CA ASN A 144 11.86 7.56 -0.68
C ASN A 144 11.65 6.06 -0.39
N GLN A 145 10.93 5.73 0.67
CA GLN A 145 10.62 4.35 1.05
C GLN A 145 9.78 3.65 -0.01
N LYS A 146 8.79 4.33 -0.58
CA LYS A 146 7.99 3.77 -1.68
C LYS A 146 8.82 3.54 -2.94
N TYR A 147 9.74 4.44 -3.27
CA TYR A 147 10.66 4.24 -4.38
C TYR A 147 11.71 3.14 -4.08
N TYR A 148 12.20 3.06 -2.84
CA TYR A 148 13.05 1.95 -2.41
C TYR A 148 12.38 0.59 -2.64
N GLY A 149 11.09 0.45 -2.32
CA GLY A 149 10.34 -0.77 -2.59
C GLY A 149 10.31 -1.15 -4.08
N GLU A 150 10.18 -0.18 -4.99
CA GLU A 150 10.28 -0.44 -6.44
C GLU A 150 11.67 -0.97 -6.82
N LEU A 151 12.72 -0.40 -6.24
CA LEU A 151 14.11 -0.85 -6.47
C LEU A 151 14.31 -2.28 -5.95
N CYS A 152 13.77 -2.61 -4.77
CA CYS A 152 13.78 -3.97 -4.23
C CYS A 152 13.06 -4.95 -5.16
N CYS A 153 11.85 -4.64 -5.61
CA CYS A 153 11.11 -5.46 -6.55
C CYS A 153 11.92 -5.73 -7.82
N LYS A 154 12.50 -4.69 -8.41
CA LYS A 154 13.34 -4.81 -9.61
C LYS A 154 14.59 -5.66 -9.37
N MET A 155 15.23 -5.50 -8.21
CA MET A 155 16.41 -6.29 -7.83
C MET A 155 16.03 -7.77 -7.65
N PHE A 156 14.97 -8.06 -6.88
CA PHE A 156 14.52 -9.43 -6.64
C PHE A 156 14.11 -10.15 -7.93
N SER A 157 13.44 -9.44 -8.84
CA SER A 157 13.11 -10.00 -10.16
C SER A 157 14.35 -10.41 -10.95
N LYS A 158 15.43 -9.63 -10.87
CA LYS A 158 16.70 -9.94 -11.59
C LYS A 158 17.50 -11.05 -10.93
N VAL A 159 17.56 -11.07 -9.60
CA VAL A 159 18.44 -11.97 -8.84
C VAL A 159 17.76 -13.31 -8.59
N TYR A 160 16.46 -13.31 -8.29
CA TYR A 160 15.71 -14.49 -7.86
C TYR A 160 14.65 -14.94 -8.86
N SER A 161 14.52 -14.25 -10.00
CA SER A 161 13.57 -14.58 -11.07
C SER A 161 12.07 -14.56 -10.68
N ILE A 162 11.71 -13.95 -9.54
CA ILE A 162 10.30 -13.72 -9.18
C ILE A 162 9.68 -12.62 -10.06
N GLU A 163 8.47 -12.86 -10.57
CA GLU A 163 7.77 -11.80 -11.32
C GLU A 163 7.36 -10.66 -10.39
N THR A 164 7.75 -9.43 -10.69
CA THR A 164 7.37 -8.27 -9.88
C THR A 164 6.67 -7.19 -10.71
N VAL A 165 5.62 -6.58 -10.13
CA VAL A 165 4.92 -5.43 -10.71
C VAL A 165 4.83 -4.34 -9.64
N SER A 166 5.26 -3.12 -9.96
CA SER A 166 5.13 -1.96 -9.06
C SER A 166 4.11 -0.98 -9.63
N LEU A 167 3.03 -0.70 -8.87
CA LEU A 167 1.92 0.15 -9.29
C LEU A 167 1.98 1.50 -8.58
N ARG A 168 2.29 2.58 -9.30
CA ARG A 168 2.36 3.94 -8.75
C ARG A 168 0.97 4.56 -8.68
N TYR A 169 0.24 4.31 -7.62
CA TYR A 169 -1.10 4.87 -7.42
C TYR A 169 -1.08 6.41 -7.28
N PHE A 170 -2.07 7.06 -7.92
CA PHE A 170 -2.38 8.48 -7.77
C PHE A 170 -3.66 8.63 -6.95
N ASN A 171 -3.61 9.35 -5.84
CA ASN A 171 -4.74 9.80 -5.01
C ASN A 171 -5.96 8.88 -5.02
N VAL A 172 -5.80 7.64 -4.53
CA VAL A 172 -6.89 6.65 -4.47
C VAL A 172 -8.01 7.18 -3.57
N TYR A 173 -9.25 7.03 -4.02
CA TYR A 173 -10.46 7.38 -3.28
C TYR A 173 -11.51 6.29 -3.43
N GLY A 174 -12.47 6.21 -2.53
CA GLY A 174 -13.57 5.24 -2.57
C GLY A 174 -13.96 4.75 -1.20
N GLU A 175 -14.65 3.61 -1.16
CA GLU A 175 -15.20 3.00 0.04
C GLU A 175 -14.10 2.66 1.05
N ARG A 176 -14.40 2.82 2.34
CA ARG A 176 -13.47 2.61 3.47
C ARG A 176 -12.31 3.60 3.54
N GLN A 177 -12.31 4.64 2.69
CA GLN A 177 -11.34 5.71 2.83
C GLN A 177 -11.56 6.43 4.16
N ASN A 178 -10.46 6.70 4.88
CA ASN A 178 -10.55 7.51 6.10
C ASN A 178 -10.95 8.96 5.74
N LEU A 179 -12.14 9.36 6.19
CA LEU A 179 -12.70 10.70 5.94
C LEU A 179 -12.23 11.76 6.94
N GLY A 180 -11.57 11.36 8.04
CA GLY A 180 -11.19 12.26 9.14
C GLY A 180 -9.70 12.28 9.42
N GLY A 181 -9.31 13.24 10.30
CA GLY A 181 -7.94 13.41 10.77
C GLY A 181 -7.13 14.43 9.98
N ALA A 182 -6.03 14.89 10.59
CA ALA A 182 -5.17 15.98 10.08
C ALA A 182 -4.55 15.70 8.70
N TYR A 183 -4.58 14.44 8.24
CA TYR A 183 -3.92 14.02 7.00
C TYR A 183 -4.89 13.36 6.01
N ALA A 184 -6.20 13.60 6.13
CA ALA A 184 -7.18 13.12 5.18
C ALA A 184 -6.92 13.71 3.77
N THR A 185 -7.29 12.96 2.72
CA THR A 185 -7.20 13.47 1.35
C THR A 185 -8.35 14.46 1.07
N VAL A 186 -8.20 15.28 0.04
CA VAL A 186 -9.20 16.31 -0.29
C VAL A 186 -10.61 15.74 -0.47
N VAL A 187 -10.75 14.59 -1.11
CA VAL A 187 -12.07 13.93 -1.28
C VAL A 187 -12.66 13.57 0.08
N GLY A 188 -11.88 12.97 0.97
CA GLY A 188 -12.33 12.63 2.33
C GLY A 188 -12.69 13.87 3.16
N ILE A 189 -11.87 14.95 3.07
CA ILE A 189 -12.14 16.21 3.76
C ILE A 189 -13.46 16.82 3.26
N PHE A 190 -13.65 16.91 1.95
CA PHE A 190 -14.85 17.52 1.36
C PHE A 190 -16.12 16.71 1.69
N LEU A 191 -16.06 15.38 1.62
CA LEU A 191 -17.18 14.53 2.02
C LEU A 191 -17.52 14.71 3.50
N ASN A 192 -16.52 14.73 4.38
CA ASN A 192 -16.75 14.97 5.81
C ASN A 192 -17.35 16.35 6.08
N GLN A 193 -16.87 17.38 5.39
CA GLN A 193 -17.42 18.74 5.50
C GLN A 193 -18.87 18.79 5.00
N LEU A 194 -19.17 18.16 3.86
CA LEU A 194 -20.52 18.09 3.30
C LEU A 194 -21.49 17.38 4.26
N ILE A 195 -21.13 16.20 4.78
CA ILE A 195 -21.94 15.45 5.73
C ILE A 195 -22.25 16.29 6.99
N ASN A 196 -21.26 17.04 7.46
CA ASN A 196 -21.39 17.90 8.64
C ASN A 196 -21.93 19.32 8.33
N LYS A 197 -22.41 19.56 7.10
CA LYS A 197 -22.96 20.85 6.64
C LYS A 197 -21.97 22.02 6.88
N LYS A 198 -20.66 21.77 6.73
CA LYS A 198 -19.61 22.78 6.85
C LYS A 198 -19.19 23.29 5.46
N PRO A 199 -18.73 24.54 5.35
CA PRO A 199 -18.15 25.03 4.09
C PRO A 199 -16.96 24.18 3.65
N LEU A 200 -16.78 24.00 2.34
CA LEU A 200 -15.61 23.32 1.77
C LEU A 200 -14.37 24.19 1.93
N SER A 201 -13.31 23.65 2.49
CA SER A 201 -12.03 24.34 2.68
C SER A 201 -11.19 24.27 1.43
N ILE A 202 -10.91 25.41 0.81
CA ILE A 202 -10.00 25.53 -0.33
C ILE A 202 -8.70 26.17 0.17
N ASN A 203 -7.58 25.46 -0.01
CA ASN A 203 -6.26 25.98 0.30
C ASN A 203 -5.64 26.58 -0.98
N GLY A 204 -5.13 27.82 -0.87
CA GLY A 204 -4.57 28.55 -2.01
C GLY A 204 -5.65 29.16 -2.90
N ASP A 205 -5.41 29.16 -4.21
CA ASP A 205 -6.26 29.83 -5.22
C ASP A 205 -7.35 28.92 -5.83
N GLY A 206 -7.44 27.65 -5.41
CA GLY A 206 -8.41 26.70 -5.92
C GLY A 206 -8.07 26.09 -7.30
N ASN A 207 -6.97 26.48 -7.93
CA ASN A 207 -6.56 25.99 -9.25
C ASN A 207 -5.76 24.69 -9.21
N GLN A 208 -5.60 24.09 -8.05
CA GLN A 208 -4.84 22.84 -7.86
C GLN A 208 -5.51 21.67 -8.58
N ARG A 209 -4.72 20.88 -9.29
CA ARG A 209 -5.18 19.68 -9.99
C ARG A 209 -4.47 18.44 -9.46
N ARG A 210 -5.17 17.34 -9.44
CA ARG A 210 -4.66 16.00 -9.07
C ARG A 210 -5.37 14.96 -9.92
N ASP A 211 -4.66 13.89 -10.25
CA ASP A 211 -5.29 12.69 -10.75
C ASP A 211 -5.85 11.88 -9.59
N PHE A 212 -7.01 11.29 -9.79
CA PHE A 212 -7.69 10.46 -8.81
C PHE A 212 -7.97 9.09 -9.41
N THR A 213 -7.71 8.04 -8.62
CA THR A 213 -7.99 6.66 -8.96
C THR A 213 -9.08 6.14 -8.01
N TYR A 214 -10.17 5.63 -8.57
CA TYR A 214 -11.18 4.93 -7.77
C TYR A 214 -10.62 3.59 -7.32
N VAL A 215 -10.93 3.18 -6.09
CA VAL A 215 -10.42 1.95 -5.46
C VAL A 215 -10.92 0.67 -6.11
#